data_97b7fa612810a66e5407299117ec6a77
#
_entry.id   97b7fa612810a66e5407299117ec6a77
#
_cell.length_a   1.000
_cell.length_b   1.000
_cell.length_c   1.000
_cell.angle_alpha   90.00
_cell.angle_beta   90.00
_cell.angle_gamma   90.00
#
_symmetry.space_group_name_H-M   'P 1'
#
loop_
_entity.id
_entity.type
_entity.pdbx_description
1 polymer ?
#
loop_
_entity_poly.entity_id
_entity_poly.type
_entity_poly.pdbx_seq_one_letter_code
_entity_poly.pdbx_strand_id
1 'polypeptide(L)'
;MLSQLSEVDLKMLGLLLDSGGRVSSNELCRKLKVSIRSIQERRKRLEETCLIQDYGLDPTKFGWRRIDLLIYTGGREIMSIGKTLLKRKEVRSATRMIGEHTIDLRVEVFVRDNGKLLNLIEEVKTIKGVRDVVWTEVIDVIGRKNPQIILNCN
;
A
#
# COMPACT_ATOMS: atom_id res chain seq x y z
N MET A 1 -15.28 3.28 13.93
CA MET A 1 -15.00 2.06 13.12
C MET A 1 -14.66 0.86 14.00
N LEU A 2 -13.70 0.94 14.93
CA LEU A 2 -13.39 -0.18 15.86
C LEU A 2 -14.57 -0.59 16.77
N SER A 3 -15.41 0.35 17.20
CA SER A 3 -16.61 0.08 18.01
C SER A 3 -17.69 -0.76 17.29
N GLN A 4 -17.50 -1.07 16.01
CA GLN A 4 -18.42 -1.90 15.21
C GLN A 4 -17.92 -3.33 14.99
N LEU A 5 -16.69 -3.66 15.45
CA LEU A 5 -16.13 -4.99 15.33
C LEU A 5 -16.54 -5.83 16.55
N SER A 6 -17.04 -7.04 16.30
CA SER A 6 -17.33 -7.99 17.35
C SER A 6 -16.03 -8.61 17.92
N GLU A 7 -16.10 -9.24 19.08
CA GLU A 7 -14.95 -9.96 19.65
C GLU A 7 -14.40 -11.03 18.71
N VAL A 8 -15.28 -11.71 17.97
CA VAL A 8 -14.89 -12.69 16.94
C VAL A 8 -14.16 -12.03 15.79
N ASP A 9 -14.58 -10.83 15.37
CA ASP A 9 -13.90 -10.07 14.31
C ASP A 9 -12.49 -9.66 14.75
N LEU A 10 -12.32 -9.21 15.98
CA LEU A 10 -11.01 -8.84 16.54
C LEU A 10 -10.06 -10.04 16.64
N LYS A 11 -10.55 -11.19 17.12
CA LYS A 11 -9.77 -12.44 17.17
C LYS A 11 -9.38 -12.91 15.76
N MET A 12 -10.33 -12.83 14.82
CA MET A 12 -10.09 -13.18 13.41
C MET A 12 -9.06 -12.26 12.78
N LEU A 13 -9.17 -10.96 13.03
CA LEU A 13 -8.22 -9.95 12.55
C LEU A 13 -6.79 -10.24 13.06
N GLY A 14 -6.63 -10.54 14.35
CA GLY A 14 -5.36 -10.98 14.92
C GLY A 14 -4.75 -12.15 14.19
N LEU A 15 -5.51 -13.22 13.99
CA LEU A 15 -5.05 -14.44 13.30
C LEU A 15 -4.68 -14.17 11.82
N LEU A 16 -5.41 -13.29 11.14
CA LEU A 16 -5.12 -12.88 9.78
C LEU A 16 -3.82 -12.07 9.70
N LEU A 17 -3.61 -11.12 10.63
CA LEU A 17 -2.41 -10.31 10.68
C LEU A 17 -1.16 -11.13 11.01
N ASP A 18 -1.24 -12.02 12.01
CA ASP A 18 -0.13 -12.88 12.44
C ASP A 18 0.32 -13.84 11.32
N SER A 19 -0.63 -14.31 10.51
CA SER A 19 -0.36 -15.23 9.40
C SER A 19 -0.01 -14.53 8.08
N GLY A 20 -0.04 -13.19 8.04
CA GLY A 20 0.07 -12.43 6.79
C GLY A 20 -1.07 -12.76 5.80
N GLY A 21 -2.26 -13.03 6.30
CA GLY A 21 -3.44 -13.38 5.50
C GLY A 21 -3.49 -14.84 5.01
N ARG A 22 -2.48 -15.66 5.33
CA ARG A 22 -2.35 -17.03 4.80
C ARG A 22 -3.19 -18.09 5.53
N VAL A 23 -3.78 -17.76 6.68
CA VAL A 23 -4.63 -18.70 7.42
C VAL A 23 -5.88 -19.07 6.63
N SER A 24 -6.16 -20.36 6.53
CA SER A 24 -7.33 -20.86 5.78
C SER A 24 -8.63 -20.62 6.55
N SER A 25 -9.76 -20.52 5.81
CA SER A 25 -11.08 -20.40 6.44
C SER A 25 -11.41 -21.58 7.33
N ASN A 26 -10.98 -22.80 6.98
CA ASN A 26 -11.17 -23.99 7.80
C ASN A 26 -10.39 -23.93 9.12
N GLU A 27 -9.19 -23.38 9.10
CA GLU A 27 -8.40 -23.18 10.31
C GLU A 27 -9.02 -22.11 11.21
N LEU A 28 -9.52 -21.02 10.62
CA LEU A 28 -10.26 -19.98 11.34
C LEU A 28 -11.52 -20.56 12.00
N CYS A 29 -12.28 -21.42 11.30
CA CYS A 29 -13.44 -22.11 11.86
C CYS A 29 -13.07 -22.91 13.11
N ARG A 30 -11.99 -23.68 13.05
CA ARG A 30 -11.53 -24.50 14.19
C ARG A 30 -11.10 -23.65 15.37
N LYS A 31 -10.32 -22.56 15.12
CA LYS A 31 -9.80 -21.69 16.17
C LYS A 31 -10.89 -20.83 16.81
N LEU A 32 -11.83 -20.33 16.02
CA LEU A 32 -12.87 -19.39 16.48
C LEU A 32 -14.18 -20.05 16.83
N LYS A 33 -14.35 -21.35 16.54
CA LYS A 33 -15.57 -22.15 16.76
C LYS A 33 -16.82 -21.54 16.11
N VAL A 34 -16.65 -21.05 14.89
CA VAL A 34 -17.69 -20.38 14.07
C VAL A 34 -17.84 -21.12 12.75
N SER A 35 -19.05 -21.11 12.17
CA SER A 35 -19.33 -21.78 10.90
C SER A 35 -18.50 -21.21 9.74
N ILE A 36 -18.21 -22.04 8.72
CA ILE A 36 -17.43 -21.65 7.54
C ILE A 36 -18.08 -20.46 6.82
N ARG A 37 -19.40 -20.44 6.69
CA ARG A 37 -20.14 -19.34 6.08
C ARG A 37 -19.92 -18.03 6.82
N SER A 38 -20.06 -18.05 8.15
CA SER A 38 -19.83 -16.85 8.97
C SER A 38 -18.38 -16.36 8.89
N ILE A 39 -17.40 -17.27 8.82
CA ILE A 39 -15.99 -16.93 8.62
C ILE A 39 -15.79 -16.24 7.26
N GLN A 40 -16.35 -16.78 6.19
CA GLN A 40 -16.21 -16.21 4.85
C GLN A 40 -16.84 -14.81 4.74
N GLU A 41 -18.03 -14.62 5.27
CA GLU A 41 -18.72 -13.31 5.29
C GLU A 41 -17.93 -12.27 6.10
N ARG A 42 -17.44 -12.66 7.29
CA ARG A 42 -16.62 -11.77 8.15
C ARG A 42 -15.29 -11.46 7.51
N ARG A 43 -14.61 -12.46 6.94
CA ARG A 43 -13.33 -12.27 6.26
C ARG A 43 -13.47 -11.27 5.11
N LYS A 44 -14.46 -11.47 4.24
CA LYS A 44 -14.75 -10.55 3.14
C LYS A 44 -14.95 -9.12 3.65
N ARG A 45 -15.77 -8.94 4.68
CA ARG A 45 -16.01 -7.62 5.27
C ARG A 45 -14.72 -6.98 5.83
N LEU A 46 -13.89 -7.75 6.55
CA LEU A 46 -12.63 -7.25 7.11
C LEU A 46 -11.62 -6.89 6.00
N GLU A 47 -11.55 -7.69 4.95
CA GLU A 47 -10.71 -7.44 3.78
C GLU A 47 -11.14 -6.16 3.03
N GLU A 48 -12.43 -5.89 2.95
CA GLU A 48 -12.97 -4.69 2.31
C GLU A 48 -12.83 -3.42 3.16
N THR A 49 -12.80 -3.54 4.49
CA THR A 49 -12.91 -2.39 5.39
C THR A 49 -11.63 -2.02 6.12
N CYS A 50 -10.80 -2.97 6.51
CA CYS A 50 -9.65 -2.70 7.38
C CYS A 50 -8.37 -3.47 7.07
N LEU A 51 -8.38 -4.43 6.16
CA LEU A 51 -7.18 -5.15 5.76
C LEU A 51 -6.67 -4.65 4.41
N ILE A 52 -5.35 -4.46 4.33
CA ILE A 52 -4.67 -4.23 3.06
C ILE A 52 -4.09 -5.57 2.61
N GLN A 53 -4.62 -6.12 1.52
CA GLN A 53 -4.05 -7.28 0.87
C GLN A 53 -3.01 -6.83 -0.14
N ASP A 54 -1.73 -7.10 0.16
CA ASP A 54 -0.62 -6.87 -0.78
C ASP A 54 -0.19 -8.21 -1.37
N TYR A 55 -1.03 -8.77 -2.26
CA TYR A 55 -0.68 -9.94 -3.06
C TYR A 55 -0.25 -9.50 -4.45
N GLY A 56 1.03 -9.54 -4.71
CA GLY A 56 1.57 -9.12 -6.00
C GLY A 56 2.97 -9.66 -6.26
N LEU A 57 3.37 -9.57 -7.52
CA LEU A 57 4.74 -9.84 -7.94
C LEU A 57 5.68 -8.79 -7.34
N ASP A 58 6.83 -9.22 -6.86
CA ASP A 58 7.92 -8.31 -6.50
C ASP A 58 8.85 -8.13 -7.71
N PRO A 59 8.77 -6.99 -8.43
CA PRO A 59 9.56 -6.79 -9.64
C PRO A 59 11.06 -6.76 -9.39
N THR A 60 11.52 -6.47 -8.16
CA THR A 60 12.94 -6.43 -7.83
C THR A 60 13.61 -7.80 -7.97
N LYS A 61 12.86 -8.89 -7.75
CA LYS A 61 13.31 -10.27 -7.95
C LYS A 61 13.57 -10.61 -9.43
N PHE A 62 13.12 -9.75 -10.34
CA PHE A 62 13.28 -9.88 -11.79
C PHE A 62 14.19 -8.78 -12.38
N GLY A 63 15.04 -8.18 -11.55
CA GLY A 63 16.02 -7.19 -11.99
C GLY A 63 15.46 -5.79 -12.25
N TRP A 64 14.27 -5.48 -11.74
CA TRP A 64 13.73 -4.13 -11.76
C TRP A 64 14.18 -3.39 -10.50
N ARG A 65 14.40 -2.09 -10.65
CA ARG A 65 14.75 -1.20 -9.55
C ARG A 65 13.50 -0.51 -9.04
N ARG A 66 13.34 -0.45 -7.73
CA ARG A 66 12.23 0.25 -7.07
C ARG A 66 12.65 1.68 -6.75
N ILE A 67 11.93 2.63 -7.31
CA ILE A 67 12.18 4.06 -7.15
C ILE A 67 10.96 4.72 -6.52
N ASP A 68 11.17 5.57 -5.55
CA ASP A 68 10.16 6.49 -5.04
C ASP A 68 10.39 7.87 -5.66
N LEU A 69 9.42 8.35 -6.44
CA LEU A 69 9.39 9.73 -6.89
C LEU A 69 8.66 10.57 -5.84
N LEU A 70 9.33 11.60 -5.36
CA LEU A 70 8.80 12.55 -4.39
C LEU A 70 8.46 13.83 -5.14
N ILE A 71 7.17 14.16 -5.28
CA ILE A 71 6.67 15.19 -6.18
C ILE A 71 6.14 16.37 -5.37
N TYR A 72 6.56 17.55 -5.76
CA TYR A 72 6.15 18.84 -5.21
C TYR A 72 5.16 19.49 -6.18
N THR A 73 3.96 19.83 -5.72
CA THR A 73 2.89 20.40 -6.55
C THR A 73 2.44 21.79 -6.07
N GLY A 74 2.78 22.15 -4.85
CA GLY A 74 2.27 23.36 -4.21
C GLY A 74 0.82 23.24 -3.75
N GLY A 75 0.38 22.03 -3.50
CA GLY A 75 -0.91 21.72 -2.85
C GLY A 75 -2.12 21.70 -3.79
N ARG A 76 -1.94 22.00 -5.08
CA ARG A 76 -3.03 21.99 -6.07
C ARG A 76 -2.96 20.75 -6.97
N GLU A 77 -4.13 20.29 -7.39
CA GLU A 77 -4.27 19.19 -8.39
C GLU A 77 -3.61 17.85 -8.00
N ILE A 78 -3.21 17.63 -6.74
CA ILE A 78 -2.51 16.43 -6.26
C ILE A 78 -3.22 15.15 -6.70
N MET A 79 -4.54 15.09 -6.51
CA MET A 79 -5.34 13.90 -6.86
C MET A 79 -5.38 13.66 -8.36
N SER A 80 -5.43 14.71 -9.17
CA SER A 80 -5.44 14.62 -10.63
C SER A 80 -4.10 14.11 -11.14
N ILE A 81 -3.00 14.66 -10.62
CA ILE A 81 -1.63 14.25 -10.95
C ILE A 81 -1.43 12.78 -10.57
N GLY A 82 -1.80 12.38 -9.34
CA GLY A 82 -1.70 11.00 -8.90
C GLY A 82 -2.46 10.02 -9.79
N LYS A 83 -3.71 10.34 -10.15
CA LYS A 83 -4.52 9.53 -11.07
C LYS A 83 -3.91 9.44 -12.48
N THR A 84 -3.30 10.51 -12.95
CA THR A 84 -2.61 10.52 -14.26
C THR A 84 -1.40 9.60 -14.23
N LEU A 85 -0.60 9.67 -13.17
CA LEU A 85 0.58 8.82 -13.01
C LEU A 85 0.22 7.34 -12.86
N LEU A 86 -0.86 7.01 -12.14
CA LEU A 86 -1.33 5.62 -11.99
C LEU A 86 -1.75 4.92 -13.30
N LYS A 87 -1.95 5.66 -14.38
CA LYS A 87 -2.21 5.07 -15.71
C LYS A 87 -0.96 4.51 -16.38
N ARG A 88 0.22 4.84 -15.86
CA ARG A 88 1.49 4.38 -16.43
C ARG A 88 1.82 2.98 -15.92
N LYS A 89 2.34 2.14 -16.80
CA LYS A 89 2.67 0.74 -16.50
C LYS A 89 3.83 0.58 -15.50
N GLU A 90 4.70 1.59 -15.40
CA GLU A 90 5.83 1.61 -14.48
C GLU A 90 5.40 1.96 -13.05
N VAL A 91 4.22 2.56 -12.88
CA VAL A 91 3.72 3.05 -11.59
C VAL A 91 2.93 1.96 -10.86
N ARG A 92 3.36 1.67 -9.64
CA ARG A 92 2.66 0.73 -8.74
C ARG A 92 1.67 1.44 -7.83
N SER A 93 2.07 2.57 -7.25
CA SER A 93 1.23 3.30 -6.31
C SER A 93 1.49 4.80 -6.36
N ALA A 94 0.48 5.58 -5.99
CA ALA A 94 0.59 7.02 -5.79
C ALA A 94 -0.07 7.35 -4.44
N THR A 95 0.71 7.92 -3.53
CA THR A 95 0.29 8.21 -2.15
C THR A 95 0.37 9.71 -1.90
N ARG A 96 -0.74 10.31 -1.49
CA ARG A 96 -0.74 11.70 -1.03
C ARG A 96 -0.04 11.77 0.33
N MET A 97 0.85 12.75 0.46
CA MET A 97 1.62 12.97 1.66
C MET A 97 1.31 14.35 2.27
N ILE A 98 1.57 14.48 3.55
CA ILE A 98 1.53 15.73 4.29
C ILE A 98 2.70 15.75 5.27
N GLY A 99 3.42 16.85 5.35
CA GLY A 99 4.59 16.96 6.24
C GLY A 99 5.34 18.27 6.07
N GLU A 100 6.41 18.46 6.84
CA GLU A 100 7.17 19.72 6.88
C GLU A 100 7.93 20.07 5.59
N HIS A 101 8.26 19.07 4.77
CA HIS A 101 9.09 19.27 3.57
C HIS A 101 8.28 19.41 2.27
N THR A 102 7.02 19.80 2.34
CA THR A 102 6.19 20.14 1.17
C THR A 102 6.11 19.08 0.06
N ILE A 103 6.48 17.82 0.33
CA ILE A 103 6.23 16.71 -0.58
C ILE A 103 4.74 16.40 -0.55
N ASP A 104 4.09 16.58 -1.69
CA ASP A 104 2.64 16.41 -1.80
C ASP A 104 2.26 14.99 -2.24
N LEU A 105 3.13 14.34 -3.02
CA LEU A 105 2.84 13.04 -3.60
C LEU A 105 4.11 12.17 -3.63
N ARG A 106 3.99 10.93 -3.17
CA ARG A 106 4.99 9.87 -3.36
C ARG A 106 4.45 8.88 -4.38
N VAL A 107 5.24 8.60 -5.40
CA VAL A 107 4.88 7.66 -6.46
C VAL A 107 5.92 6.55 -6.53
N GLU A 108 5.51 5.31 -6.24
CA GLU A 108 6.35 4.14 -6.36
C GLU A 108 6.36 3.66 -7.80
N VAL A 109 7.55 3.58 -8.38
CA VAL A 109 7.76 3.14 -9.77
C VAL A 109 8.81 2.05 -9.86
N PHE A 110 8.71 1.25 -10.92
CA PHE A 110 9.70 0.23 -11.22
C PHE A 110 10.32 0.49 -12.60
N VAL A 111 11.65 0.60 -12.65
CA VAL A 111 12.43 0.84 -13.86
C VAL A 111 13.58 -0.15 -13.97
N ARG A 112 14.07 -0.41 -15.19
CA ARG A 112 15.21 -1.31 -15.39
C ARG A 112 16.55 -0.61 -15.40
N ASP A 113 16.59 0.62 -15.87
CA ASP A 113 17.82 1.37 -16.11
C ASP A 113 17.65 2.86 -15.83
N ASN A 114 18.79 3.57 -15.76
CA ASN A 114 18.81 5.01 -15.50
C ASN A 114 18.20 5.83 -16.64
N GLY A 115 18.33 5.39 -17.89
CA GLY A 115 17.75 6.13 -19.02
C GLY A 115 16.24 6.22 -18.91
N LYS A 116 15.58 5.09 -18.58
CA LYS A 116 14.13 5.08 -18.34
C LYS A 116 13.72 5.89 -17.12
N LEU A 117 14.55 5.89 -16.06
CA LEU A 117 14.27 6.70 -14.89
C LEU A 117 14.32 8.19 -15.23
N LEU A 118 15.37 8.65 -15.90
CA LEU A 118 15.53 10.05 -16.28
C LEU A 118 14.41 10.53 -17.20
N ASN A 119 14.07 9.74 -18.22
CA ASN A 119 12.95 10.05 -19.11
C ASN A 119 11.63 10.16 -18.34
N LEU A 120 11.38 9.25 -17.40
CA LEU A 120 10.18 9.30 -16.58
C LEU A 120 10.13 10.57 -15.71
N ILE A 121 11.25 10.95 -15.11
CA ILE A 121 11.34 12.20 -14.30
C ILE A 121 11.07 13.42 -15.17
N GLU A 122 11.68 13.50 -16.36
CA GLU A 122 11.44 14.61 -17.29
C GLU A 122 9.97 14.70 -17.69
N GLU A 123 9.36 13.59 -18.06
CA GLU A 123 7.93 13.54 -18.40
C GLU A 123 7.04 13.97 -17.22
N VAL A 124 7.35 13.53 -15.99
CA VAL A 124 6.60 13.91 -14.79
C VAL A 124 6.72 15.42 -14.54
N LYS A 125 7.88 16.02 -14.77
CA LYS A 125 8.10 17.47 -14.65
C LYS A 125 7.28 18.30 -15.65
N THR A 126 6.87 17.71 -16.78
CA THR A 126 6.00 18.41 -17.76
C THR A 126 4.52 18.41 -17.36
N ILE A 127 4.12 17.62 -16.38
CA ILE A 127 2.72 17.57 -15.94
C ILE A 127 2.35 18.91 -15.28
N LYS A 128 1.27 19.52 -15.78
CA LYS A 128 0.75 20.77 -15.20
C LYS A 128 0.49 20.62 -13.71
N GLY A 129 1.04 21.53 -12.91
CA GLY A 129 0.93 21.52 -11.45
C GLY A 129 2.11 20.86 -10.73
N VAL A 130 2.97 20.13 -11.41
CA VAL A 130 4.23 19.64 -10.84
C VAL A 130 5.25 20.79 -10.82
N ARG A 131 5.82 21.04 -9.65
CA ARG A 131 6.87 22.08 -9.45
C ARG A 131 8.27 21.50 -9.48
N ASP A 132 8.43 20.34 -8.81
CA ASP A 132 9.72 19.64 -8.79
C ASP A 132 9.50 18.15 -8.49
N VAL A 133 10.50 17.35 -8.84
CA VAL A 133 10.55 15.90 -8.61
C VAL A 133 11.93 15.53 -8.10
N VAL A 134 11.95 14.96 -6.92
CA VAL A 134 13.13 14.29 -6.34
C VAL A 134 12.87 12.78 -6.35
N TRP A 135 13.91 11.98 -6.42
CA TRP A 135 13.76 10.53 -6.41
C TRP A 135 14.72 9.87 -5.42
N THR A 136 14.33 8.72 -4.92
CA THR A 136 15.15 7.84 -4.09
C THR A 136 15.01 6.41 -4.56
N GLU A 137 16.10 5.64 -4.51
CA GLU A 137 16.07 4.21 -4.79
C GLU A 137 15.88 3.43 -3.50
N VAL A 138 14.92 2.51 -3.49
CA VAL A 138 14.72 1.58 -2.38
C VAL A 138 15.61 0.36 -2.62
N ILE A 139 16.71 0.29 -1.90
CA ILE A 139 17.71 -0.78 -2.04
C ILE A 139 17.21 -2.06 -1.38
N ASP A 140 16.67 -1.94 -0.15
CA ASP A 140 16.23 -3.10 0.63
C ASP A 140 15.09 -2.75 1.58
N VAL A 141 14.32 -3.74 1.98
CA VAL A 141 13.31 -3.66 3.02
C VAL A 141 13.80 -4.50 4.20
N ILE A 142 14.36 -3.85 5.22
CA ILE A 142 14.95 -4.51 6.39
C ILE A 142 13.93 -5.39 7.13
N GLY A 143 12.65 -5.00 7.14
CA GLY A 143 11.60 -5.79 7.76
C GLY A 143 10.23 -5.11 7.66
N ARG A 144 9.19 -5.91 7.81
CA ARG A 144 7.79 -5.46 7.89
C ARG A 144 7.12 -6.17 9.04
N LYS A 145 6.36 -5.44 9.83
CA LYS A 145 5.46 -5.99 10.84
C LYS A 145 4.13 -5.27 10.81
N ASN A 146 3.08 -5.95 11.21
CA ASN A 146 1.79 -5.32 11.40
C ASN A 146 1.81 -4.51 12.70
N PRO A 147 1.44 -3.23 12.69
CA PRO A 147 1.31 -2.47 13.92
C PRO A 147 0.17 -3.04 14.77
N GLN A 148 0.44 -3.39 16.03
CA GLN A 148 -0.56 -3.94 16.95
C GLN A 148 -1.38 -2.85 17.67
N ILE A 149 -1.35 -1.63 17.18
CA ILE A 149 -1.99 -0.46 17.78
C ILE A 149 -3.50 -0.65 17.97
N ILE A 150 -4.13 -1.36 17.03
CA ILE A 150 -5.59 -1.52 16.98
C ILE A 150 -6.07 -2.63 17.93
N LEU A 151 -5.26 -3.65 18.21
CA LEU A 151 -5.64 -4.80 19.02
C LEU A 151 -5.44 -4.56 20.53
N ASN A 152 -4.69 -3.54 20.90
CA ASN A 152 -4.38 -3.17 22.29
C ASN A 152 -5.17 -1.95 22.79
N CYS A 153 -6.13 -1.44 22.02
CA CYS A 153 -7.04 -0.40 22.48
C CYS A 153 -8.19 -1.05 23.29
N ASN A 154 -7.95 -1.24 24.60
CA ASN A 154 -8.99 -1.47 25.62
C ASN A 154 -9.57 -0.14 26.06
#